data_37c3b3b232384c29460934208ba3f2df
#
_entry.id   37c3b3b232384c29460934208ba3f2df
#
_cell.length_a   1.000
_cell.length_b   1.000
_cell.length_c   1.000
_cell.angle_alpha   90.00
_cell.angle_beta   90.00
_cell.angle_gamma   90.00
#
_symmetry.space_group_name_H-M   'P 1'
#
loop_
_entity.id
_entity.type
_entity.pdbx_description
1 polymer ?
#
loop_
_entity_poly.entity_id
_entity_poly.type
_entity_poly.pdbx_seq_one_letter_code
_entity_poly.pdbx_strand_id
1 'polypeptide(L)'
;HGQNFARWQMDGWRNNAETARGMGRSPEIWPGRRIVLTGHPQANLNREWQVVASELHGEQPQAVPGRQGAGTALENHFAVIPADRTWRPQPLLKPLVDGPQSAVVTGPAGEEIFCDEHGRVRVKFNWDRYNPADQDSSCWIRVAQAWAGTGFGHLAIPRVGQEVIVDFLNGDPDQPIIMGRTYHQENRTPGSLPGTKTQMTIRSKTYMGSGFNELKFDDATGREQVYIHAQKNMDTAAASVRGPAVGDADESCGERPDGPSADAL
;
A
#
# COMPACT_ATOMS: atom_id res chain seq x y z
N HIS A 1 -0.58 25.92 1.79
CA HIS A 1 0.15 25.02 0.90
C HIS A 1 -0.24 25.21 -0.58
N GLY A 2 -1.55 25.33 -0.93
CA GLY A 2 -2.02 25.43 -2.32
C GLY A 2 -1.40 26.57 -3.15
N GLN A 3 -1.26 27.76 -2.57
CA GLN A 3 -0.64 28.91 -3.23
C GLN A 3 0.85 28.64 -3.59
N ASN A 4 1.58 27.94 -2.73
CA ASN A 4 2.96 27.60 -3.01
C ASN A 4 3.06 26.60 -4.16
N PHE A 5 2.19 25.58 -4.21
CA PHE A 5 2.13 24.64 -5.33
C PHE A 5 1.80 25.34 -6.65
N ALA A 6 0.80 26.20 -6.67
CA ALA A 6 0.45 26.97 -7.87
C ALA A 6 1.63 27.82 -8.37
N ARG A 7 2.35 28.48 -7.45
CA ARG A 7 3.55 29.26 -7.80
C ARG A 7 4.66 28.37 -8.37
N TRP A 8 4.95 27.24 -7.73
CA TRP A 8 5.99 26.30 -8.19
C TRP A 8 5.65 25.69 -9.56
N GLN A 9 4.40 25.40 -9.78
CA GLN A 9 3.93 24.93 -11.08
C GLN A 9 4.07 25.99 -12.17
N MET A 10 3.72 27.23 -11.84
CA MET A 10 3.90 28.36 -12.74
C MET A 10 5.40 28.60 -13.07
N ASP A 11 6.28 28.51 -12.05
CA ASP A 11 7.73 28.62 -12.25
C ASP A 11 8.22 27.53 -13.23
N GLY A 12 7.74 26.30 -13.08
CA GLY A 12 8.08 25.18 -13.98
C GLY A 12 7.61 25.42 -15.42
N TRP A 13 6.40 25.92 -15.61
CA TRP A 13 5.88 26.26 -16.95
C TRP A 13 6.64 27.39 -17.64
N ARG A 14 7.26 28.27 -16.87
CA ARG A 14 8.05 29.40 -17.38
C ARG A 14 9.52 29.05 -17.67
N ASN A 15 9.94 27.81 -17.41
CA ASN A 15 11.34 27.40 -17.62
C ASN A 15 11.88 27.73 -19.03
N ASN A 16 11.03 27.64 -20.04
CA ASN A 16 11.38 27.87 -21.44
C ASN A 16 11.17 29.31 -21.92
N ALA A 17 10.77 30.23 -21.03
CA ALA A 17 10.48 31.62 -21.42
C ALA A 17 11.73 32.37 -21.91
N GLU A 18 12.90 32.04 -21.33
CA GLU A 18 14.17 32.63 -21.70
C GLU A 18 15.28 31.59 -21.54
N THR A 19 15.71 30.99 -22.64
CA THR A 19 16.75 29.97 -22.66
C THR A 19 17.81 30.29 -23.74
N ALA A 20 19.05 29.94 -23.45
CA ALA A 20 20.11 29.94 -24.46
C ALA A 20 20.79 28.57 -24.50
N ARG A 21 21.38 28.25 -25.63
CA ARG A 21 22.15 27.02 -25.81
C ARG A 21 23.56 27.39 -26.24
N GLY A 22 24.51 26.64 -25.73
CA GLY A 22 25.91 26.80 -26.05
C GLY A 22 26.58 25.46 -26.28
N MET A 23 27.75 25.53 -26.94
CA MET A 23 28.65 24.42 -27.15
C MET A 23 30.04 24.83 -26.71
N GLY A 24 30.76 23.93 -26.08
CA GLY A 24 32.11 24.17 -25.60
C GLY A 24 32.89 22.89 -25.39
N ARG A 25 34.13 23.00 -24.93
CA ARG A 25 35.00 21.86 -24.64
C ARG A 25 35.30 21.68 -23.13
N SER A 26 34.59 22.41 -22.29
CA SER A 26 34.80 22.32 -20.85
C SER A 26 33.89 21.28 -20.21
N PRO A 27 34.42 20.32 -19.48
CA PRO A 27 33.61 19.36 -18.70
C PRO A 27 33.02 20.02 -17.42
N GLU A 28 33.44 21.22 -17.10
CA GLU A 28 33.00 21.91 -15.87
C GLU A 28 31.65 22.62 -15.99
N ILE A 29 31.10 22.70 -17.23
CA ILE A 29 29.76 23.26 -17.48
C ILE A 29 28.74 22.15 -17.33
N TRP A 30 28.17 22.04 -16.11
CA TRP A 30 27.14 21.04 -15.79
C TRP A 30 25.92 21.64 -15.10
N PRO A 31 24.77 20.98 -15.07
CA PRO A 31 23.56 21.48 -14.43
C PRO A 31 23.76 21.91 -12.97
N GLY A 32 23.20 23.06 -12.62
CA GLY A 32 23.34 23.68 -11.29
C GLY A 32 24.51 24.64 -11.17
N ARG A 33 25.49 24.65 -12.10
CA ARG A 33 26.57 25.63 -12.13
C ARG A 33 26.12 26.97 -12.70
N ARG A 34 26.73 28.05 -12.21
CA ARG A 34 26.63 29.38 -12.81
C ARG A 34 27.86 29.67 -13.64
N ILE A 35 27.63 30.26 -14.79
CA ILE A 35 28.69 30.71 -15.70
C ILE A 35 28.48 32.19 -16.05
N VAL A 36 29.54 32.91 -16.30
CA VAL A 36 29.52 34.28 -16.79
C VAL A 36 29.93 34.29 -18.23
N LEU A 37 29.07 34.74 -19.13
CA LEU A 37 29.38 34.94 -20.51
C LEU A 37 29.89 36.39 -20.71
N THR A 38 31.03 36.55 -21.37
CA THR A 38 31.65 37.85 -21.64
C THR A 38 32.14 37.89 -23.09
N GLY A 39 32.21 39.08 -23.66
CA GLY A 39 32.75 39.27 -25.00
C GLY A 39 31.82 38.86 -26.15
N HIS A 40 30.57 38.57 -25.89
CA HIS A 40 29.59 38.25 -26.93
C HIS A 40 29.17 39.55 -27.67
N PRO A 41 29.06 39.52 -29.00
CA PRO A 41 28.67 40.70 -29.79
C PRO A 41 27.31 41.30 -29.38
N GLN A 42 26.38 40.46 -28.96
CA GLN A 42 25.07 40.86 -28.46
C GLN A 42 25.15 41.14 -26.95
N ALA A 43 25.11 42.41 -26.59
CA ALA A 43 25.41 42.90 -25.23
C ALA A 43 24.54 42.28 -24.11
N ASN A 44 23.28 42.00 -24.40
CA ASN A 44 22.34 41.41 -23.42
C ASN A 44 22.67 39.95 -23.07
N LEU A 45 23.50 39.25 -23.80
CA LEU A 45 23.97 37.91 -23.49
C LEU A 45 25.18 37.89 -22.56
N ASN A 46 25.90 39.02 -22.44
CA ASN A 46 27.04 39.18 -21.55
C ASN A 46 26.56 39.35 -20.10
N ARG A 47 26.19 38.26 -19.49
CA ARG A 47 25.65 38.22 -18.11
C ARG A 47 25.89 36.87 -17.47
N GLU A 48 25.47 36.76 -16.22
CA GLU A 48 25.49 35.48 -15.49
C GLU A 48 24.34 34.58 -15.93
N TRP A 49 24.66 33.31 -16.16
CA TRP A 49 23.76 32.25 -16.59
C TRP A 49 23.82 31.08 -15.64
N GLN A 50 22.70 30.39 -15.46
CA GLN A 50 22.62 29.11 -14.75
C GLN A 50 22.48 27.98 -15.76
N VAL A 51 23.33 26.98 -15.64
CA VAL A 51 23.29 25.77 -16.49
C VAL A 51 22.14 24.87 -15.99
N VAL A 52 21.24 24.51 -16.89
CA VAL A 52 20.07 23.65 -16.59
C VAL A 52 20.13 22.28 -17.25
N ALA A 53 20.91 22.15 -18.32
CA ALA A 53 21.15 20.88 -18.97
C ALA A 53 22.56 20.86 -19.58
N SER A 54 23.14 19.67 -19.66
CA SER A 54 24.46 19.43 -20.26
C SER A 54 24.47 18.03 -20.86
N GLU A 55 25.00 17.94 -22.07
CA GLU A 55 25.25 16.70 -22.79
C GLU A 55 26.73 16.67 -23.19
N LEU A 56 27.47 15.73 -22.59
CA LEU A 56 28.91 15.64 -22.76
C LEU A 56 29.28 14.47 -23.69
N HIS A 57 29.89 14.76 -24.81
CA HIS A 57 30.41 13.77 -25.71
C HIS A 57 31.93 13.75 -25.64
N GLY A 58 32.49 12.57 -25.38
CA GLY A 58 33.94 12.39 -25.28
C GLY A 58 34.40 11.18 -26.09
N GLU A 59 35.47 11.37 -26.90
CA GLU A 59 36.13 10.29 -27.60
C GLU A 59 37.61 10.25 -27.24
N GLN A 60 38.10 9.05 -26.92
CA GLN A 60 39.53 8.80 -26.69
C GLN A 60 39.96 7.52 -27.38
N PRO A 61 40.12 7.57 -28.76
CA PRO A 61 40.46 6.39 -29.55
C PRO A 61 41.75 5.69 -29.09
N GLN A 62 42.74 6.46 -28.68
CA GLN A 62 44.05 5.95 -28.24
C GLN A 62 43.99 5.15 -26.94
N ALA A 63 42.88 5.15 -26.19
CA ALA A 63 42.71 4.30 -25.00
C ALA A 63 42.49 2.82 -25.38
N VAL A 64 42.14 2.53 -26.64
CA VAL A 64 41.93 1.17 -27.15
C VAL A 64 43.16 0.73 -27.97
N PRO A 65 43.89 -0.33 -27.58
CA PRO A 65 45.02 -0.84 -28.32
C PRO A 65 44.71 -1.10 -29.78
N GLY A 66 45.52 -0.57 -30.70
CA GLY A 66 45.38 -0.75 -32.15
C GLY A 66 44.39 0.19 -32.82
N ARG A 67 43.68 1.05 -32.09
CA ARG A 67 42.78 2.04 -32.66
C ARG A 67 43.55 3.36 -32.94
N GLN A 68 43.52 3.81 -34.19
CA GLN A 68 44.05 5.11 -34.59
C GLN A 68 42.92 6.14 -34.66
N GLY A 69 43.16 7.36 -34.21
CA GLY A 69 42.20 8.45 -34.21
C GLY A 69 42.85 9.82 -34.00
N ALA A 70 42.10 10.88 -34.17
CA ALA A 70 42.55 12.27 -34.12
C ALA A 70 42.92 12.81 -32.71
N GLY A 71 43.06 11.92 -31.71
CA GLY A 71 43.31 12.29 -30.30
C GLY A 71 42.03 12.34 -29.46
N THR A 72 42.18 12.87 -28.26
CA THR A 72 41.02 13.06 -27.34
C THR A 72 40.19 14.23 -27.80
N ALA A 73 38.91 13.98 -28.05
CA ALA A 73 37.89 15.01 -28.32
C ALA A 73 36.91 15.08 -27.15
N LEU A 74 36.54 16.29 -26.80
CA LEU A 74 35.51 16.56 -25.80
C LEU A 74 34.61 17.68 -26.31
N GLU A 75 33.32 17.43 -26.31
CA GLU A 75 32.30 18.38 -26.73
C GLU A 75 31.16 18.38 -25.70
N ASN A 76 30.79 19.56 -25.22
CA ASN A 76 29.75 19.75 -24.23
C ASN A 76 28.68 20.67 -24.82
N HIS A 77 27.49 20.12 -25.04
CA HIS A 77 26.30 20.86 -25.42
C HIS A 77 25.51 21.20 -24.17
N PHE A 78 25.26 22.46 -23.91
CA PHE A 78 24.58 22.88 -22.68
C PHE A 78 23.45 23.86 -22.95
N ALA A 79 22.45 23.84 -22.06
CA ALA A 79 21.37 24.80 -22.01
C ALA A 79 21.46 25.63 -20.73
N VAL A 80 21.18 26.93 -20.86
CA VAL A 80 21.24 27.87 -19.74
C VAL A 80 20.00 28.76 -19.68
N ILE A 81 19.71 29.23 -18.50
CA ILE A 81 18.74 30.30 -18.24
C ILE A 81 19.43 31.46 -17.54
N PRO A 82 18.87 32.69 -17.53
CA PRO A 82 19.39 33.78 -16.72
C PRO A 82 19.53 33.39 -15.25
N ALA A 83 20.66 33.72 -14.62
CA ALA A 83 20.95 33.29 -13.26
C ALA A 83 20.02 33.92 -12.20
N ASP A 84 19.30 34.98 -12.55
CA ASP A 84 18.28 35.64 -11.72
C ASP A 84 16.89 35.00 -11.83
N ARG A 85 16.73 33.96 -12.64
CA ARG A 85 15.48 33.21 -12.82
C ARG A 85 15.44 31.95 -12.00
N THR A 86 14.26 31.63 -11.46
CA THR A 86 14.02 30.37 -10.82
C THR A 86 13.77 29.29 -11.87
N TRP A 87 14.56 28.23 -11.83
CA TRP A 87 14.33 27.03 -12.64
C TRP A 87 13.74 25.90 -11.78
N ARG A 88 12.77 25.20 -12.32
CA ARG A 88 12.21 24.01 -11.69
C ARG A 88 12.14 22.90 -12.72
N PRO A 89 12.67 21.70 -12.41
CA PRO A 89 12.57 20.57 -13.31
C PRO A 89 11.11 20.24 -13.58
N GLN A 90 10.80 19.76 -14.77
CA GLN A 90 9.48 19.18 -15.02
C GLN A 90 9.31 17.95 -14.13
N PRO A 91 8.17 17.82 -13.45
CA PRO A 91 7.90 16.64 -12.64
C PRO A 91 7.89 15.41 -13.55
N LEU A 92 8.59 14.38 -13.12
CA LEU A 92 8.48 13.07 -13.76
C LEU A 92 7.06 12.53 -13.53
N LEU A 93 6.55 11.80 -14.49
CA LEU A 93 5.30 11.06 -14.31
C LEU A 93 5.48 10.06 -13.17
N LYS A 94 4.56 10.10 -12.23
CA LYS A 94 4.54 9.15 -11.12
C LYS A 94 4.33 7.74 -11.68
N PRO A 95 5.13 6.74 -11.28
CA PRO A 95 4.87 5.37 -11.68
C PRO A 95 3.48 4.93 -11.26
N LEU A 96 2.80 4.20 -12.11
CA LEU A 96 1.50 3.61 -11.81
C LEU A 96 1.67 2.13 -11.48
N VAL A 97 0.90 1.67 -10.52
CA VAL A 97 0.72 0.23 -10.22
C VAL A 97 -0.47 -0.25 -11.02
N ASP A 98 -0.22 -1.18 -11.94
CA ASP A 98 -1.25 -1.76 -12.80
C ASP A 98 -1.83 -3.01 -12.15
N GLY A 99 -3.04 -2.89 -11.64
CA GLY A 99 -3.81 -3.96 -11.02
C GLY A 99 -3.43 -4.33 -9.56
N PRO A 100 -4.24 -5.21 -8.94
CA PRO A 100 -4.05 -5.65 -7.57
C PRO A 100 -2.84 -6.58 -7.42
N GLN A 101 -2.28 -6.59 -6.22
CA GLN A 101 -1.12 -7.43 -5.85
C GLN A 101 -1.41 -8.22 -4.59
N SER A 102 -0.78 -9.38 -4.47
CA SER A 102 -0.79 -10.18 -3.25
C SER A 102 0.29 -9.72 -2.28
N ALA A 103 -0.05 -9.70 -1.00
CA ALA A 103 0.87 -9.37 0.09
C ALA A 103 0.52 -10.18 1.34
N VAL A 104 1.45 -10.29 2.27
CA VAL A 104 1.28 -10.99 3.55
C VAL A 104 1.22 -9.98 4.68
N VAL A 105 0.23 -10.11 5.57
CA VAL A 105 0.09 -9.26 6.77
C VAL A 105 1.25 -9.50 7.72
N THR A 106 1.82 -8.43 8.25
CA THR A 106 3.00 -8.44 9.11
C THR A 106 2.75 -7.75 10.44
N GLY A 107 3.62 -8.01 11.40
CA GLY A 107 3.57 -7.41 12.74
C GLY A 107 4.79 -7.76 13.56
N PRO A 108 4.85 -7.35 14.84
CA PRO A 108 5.92 -7.71 15.76
C PRO A 108 6.04 -9.22 15.94
N ALA A 109 7.23 -9.67 16.23
CA ALA A 109 7.49 -11.10 16.47
C ALA A 109 6.62 -11.65 17.61
N GLY A 110 5.91 -12.77 17.34
CA GLY A 110 5.02 -13.40 18.30
C GLY A 110 3.62 -12.80 18.38
N GLU A 111 3.29 -11.74 17.61
CA GLU A 111 1.96 -11.15 17.57
C GLU A 111 1.09 -11.81 16.49
N GLU A 112 -0.17 -12.11 16.81
CA GLU A 112 -1.15 -12.65 15.86
C GLU A 112 -2.02 -11.57 15.21
N ILE A 113 -2.27 -10.45 15.89
CA ILE A 113 -3.14 -9.37 15.41
C ILE A 113 -2.43 -8.05 15.64
N PHE A 114 -2.02 -7.39 14.56
CA PHE A 114 -1.36 -6.10 14.63
C PHE A 114 -2.09 -5.08 13.77
N CYS A 115 -2.79 -4.17 14.42
CA CYS A 115 -3.55 -3.10 13.76
C CYS A 115 -3.45 -1.81 14.57
N ASP A 116 -3.81 -0.71 13.93
CA ASP A 116 -3.98 0.57 14.61
C ASP A 116 -5.43 0.83 15.04
N GLU A 117 -5.70 2.00 15.59
CA GLU A 117 -7.02 2.47 16.05
C GLU A 117 -8.08 2.57 14.94
N HIS A 118 -7.66 2.56 13.68
CA HIS A 118 -8.55 2.57 12.51
C HIS A 118 -8.73 1.18 11.88
N GLY A 119 -8.19 0.14 12.48
CA GLY A 119 -8.24 -1.22 11.93
C GLY A 119 -7.37 -1.41 10.68
N ARG A 120 -6.38 -0.54 10.47
CA ARG A 120 -5.39 -0.68 9.40
C ARG A 120 -4.34 -1.70 9.80
N VAL A 121 -3.75 -2.35 8.81
CA VAL A 121 -2.69 -3.34 9.01
C VAL A 121 -1.47 -3.00 8.17
N ARG A 122 -0.36 -3.66 8.44
CA ARG A 122 0.87 -3.57 7.65
C ARG A 122 1.10 -4.87 6.91
N VAL A 123 1.74 -4.79 5.77
CA VAL A 123 1.97 -5.94 4.89
C VAL A 123 3.38 -5.93 4.33
N LYS A 124 3.81 -7.11 3.88
CA LYS A 124 5.00 -7.28 3.05
C LYS A 124 4.59 -7.77 1.68
N PHE A 125 4.99 -7.07 0.63
CA PHE A 125 4.82 -7.49 -0.75
C PHE A 125 5.88 -8.53 -1.14
N ASN A 126 5.54 -9.44 -2.02
CA ASN A 126 6.43 -10.53 -2.45
C ASN A 126 7.69 -10.02 -3.18
N TRP A 127 7.62 -8.86 -3.81
CA TRP A 127 8.75 -8.23 -4.50
C TRP A 127 9.67 -7.42 -3.56
N ASP A 128 9.23 -7.12 -2.34
CA ASP A 128 10.01 -6.32 -1.40
C ASP A 128 11.20 -7.14 -0.85
N ARG A 129 12.40 -6.79 -1.30
CA ARG A 129 13.66 -7.43 -0.91
C ARG A 129 14.36 -6.74 0.24
N TYR A 130 14.00 -5.51 0.54
CA TYR A 130 14.77 -4.66 1.44
C TYR A 130 14.22 -4.64 2.85
N ASN A 131 12.91 -4.76 3.01
CA ASN A 131 12.28 -4.70 4.32
C ASN A 131 12.09 -6.10 4.91
N PRO A 132 12.35 -6.30 6.21
CA PRO A 132 11.96 -7.52 6.91
C PRO A 132 10.44 -7.65 6.99
N ALA A 133 9.95 -8.85 7.30
CA ALA A 133 8.52 -9.10 7.49
C ALA A 133 8.14 -8.84 8.95
N ASP A 134 8.17 -7.60 9.38
CA ASP A 134 7.93 -7.14 10.75
C ASP A 134 6.91 -5.99 10.81
N GLN A 135 6.85 -5.31 11.96
CA GLN A 135 5.95 -4.18 12.19
C GLN A 135 6.26 -2.95 11.32
N ASP A 136 7.39 -2.89 10.64
CA ASP A 136 7.82 -1.72 9.85
C ASP A 136 7.84 -1.98 8.34
N SER A 137 7.33 -3.13 7.89
CA SER A 137 7.39 -3.58 6.50
C SER A 137 6.61 -2.72 5.50
N SER A 138 5.62 -1.94 5.93
CA SER A 138 4.87 -1.01 5.06
C SER A 138 4.30 0.18 5.84
N CYS A 139 3.65 1.12 5.14
CA CYS A 139 2.70 2.04 5.77
C CYS A 139 1.47 1.30 6.31
N TRP A 140 0.67 1.96 7.13
CA TRP A 140 -0.64 1.48 7.56
C TRP A 140 -1.64 1.49 6.40
N ILE A 141 -2.17 0.32 6.05
CA ILE A 141 -3.07 0.13 4.91
C ILE A 141 -4.49 -0.14 5.41
N ARG A 142 -5.46 0.60 4.87
CA ARG A 142 -6.88 0.40 5.17
C ARG A 142 -7.35 -0.95 4.64
N VAL A 143 -8.28 -1.57 5.39
CA VAL A 143 -8.90 -2.85 5.01
C VAL A 143 -10.35 -2.63 4.65
N ALA A 144 -10.75 -2.99 3.45
CA ALA A 144 -12.15 -3.01 3.05
C ALA A 144 -12.92 -4.05 3.87
N GLN A 145 -14.08 -3.66 4.37
CA GLN A 145 -14.99 -4.53 5.11
C GLN A 145 -16.28 -4.69 4.30
N ALA A 146 -16.99 -5.78 4.52
CA ALA A 146 -18.26 -6.02 3.82
C ALA A 146 -19.31 -4.94 4.10
N TRP A 147 -19.25 -4.30 5.25
CA TRP A 147 -20.11 -3.19 5.66
C TRP A 147 -19.36 -2.30 6.65
N ALA A 148 -19.39 -0.98 6.45
CA ALA A 148 -18.69 -0.02 7.31
C ALA A 148 -19.50 1.27 7.45
N GLY A 149 -19.79 1.65 8.68
CA GLY A 149 -20.43 2.91 9.05
C GLY A 149 -19.96 3.40 10.41
N THR A 150 -20.35 4.62 10.79
CA THR A 150 -19.94 5.22 12.05
C THR A 150 -20.56 4.47 13.24
N GLY A 151 -19.76 3.64 13.91
CA GLY A 151 -20.19 2.86 15.08
C GLY A 151 -20.97 1.59 14.76
N PHE A 152 -21.10 1.18 13.49
CA PHE A 152 -21.75 -0.06 13.07
C PHE A 152 -21.11 -0.66 11.82
N GLY A 153 -21.34 -1.94 11.57
CA GLY A 153 -20.86 -2.65 10.40
C GLY A 153 -20.26 -4.01 10.70
N HIS A 154 -19.53 -4.55 9.74
CA HIS A 154 -18.75 -5.78 9.85
C HIS A 154 -17.28 -5.45 10.07
N LEU A 155 -16.67 -6.00 11.10
CA LEU A 155 -15.24 -5.78 11.37
C LEU A 155 -14.54 -7.12 11.55
N ALA A 156 -13.59 -7.41 10.67
CA ALA A 156 -12.69 -8.55 10.80
C ALA A 156 -11.28 -8.14 10.38
N ILE A 157 -10.39 -7.98 11.36
CA ILE A 157 -8.99 -7.59 11.12
C ILE A 157 -8.21 -8.76 10.53
N PRO A 158 -7.49 -8.58 9.41
CA PRO A 158 -6.55 -9.58 8.89
C PRO A 158 -5.45 -9.86 9.93
N ARG A 159 -5.11 -11.12 10.12
CA ARG A 159 -4.08 -11.53 11.08
C ARG A 159 -2.71 -11.63 10.43
N VAL A 160 -1.67 -11.50 11.23
CA VAL A 160 -0.28 -11.69 10.81
C VAL A 160 -0.12 -13.07 10.16
N GLY A 161 0.54 -13.10 8.99
CA GLY A 161 0.73 -14.29 8.17
C GLY A 161 -0.39 -14.56 7.16
N GLN A 162 -1.53 -13.85 7.22
CA GLN A 162 -2.60 -14.02 6.23
C GLN A 162 -2.26 -13.31 4.90
N GLU A 163 -2.59 -13.95 3.80
CA GLU A 163 -2.52 -13.34 2.48
C GLU A 163 -3.69 -12.40 2.24
N VAL A 164 -3.38 -11.22 1.71
CA VAL A 164 -4.34 -10.18 1.37
C VAL A 164 -4.11 -9.70 -0.06
N ILE A 165 -5.19 -9.25 -0.69
CA ILE A 165 -5.14 -8.61 -2.00
C ILE A 165 -5.14 -7.10 -1.79
N VAL A 166 -4.07 -6.44 -2.24
CA VAL A 166 -3.86 -5.00 -2.17
C VAL A 166 -4.09 -4.40 -3.54
N ASP A 167 -4.99 -3.45 -3.64
CA ASP A 167 -5.19 -2.60 -4.81
C ASP A 167 -4.69 -1.19 -4.52
N PHE A 168 -4.52 -0.38 -5.55
CA PHE A 168 -3.98 0.96 -5.45
C PHE A 168 -4.96 1.95 -6.09
N LEU A 169 -5.49 2.87 -5.30
CA LEU A 169 -6.49 3.82 -5.78
C LEU A 169 -5.92 4.66 -6.93
N ASN A 170 -6.58 4.62 -8.08
CA ASN A 170 -6.12 5.25 -9.33
C ASN A 170 -4.72 4.79 -9.80
N GLY A 171 -4.27 3.62 -9.41
CA GLY A 171 -2.92 3.13 -9.69
C GLY A 171 -1.82 3.86 -8.92
N ASP A 172 -2.16 4.66 -7.92
CA ASP A 172 -1.20 5.42 -7.13
C ASP A 172 -0.53 4.52 -6.07
N PRO A 173 0.80 4.24 -6.17
CA PRO A 173 1.52 3.41 -5.22
C PRO A 173 1.47 3.93 -3.76
N ASP A 174 1.19 5.22 -3.56
CA ASP A 174 1.06 5.80 -2.22
C ASP A 174 -0.36 5.68 -1.64
N GLN A 175 -1.31 5.09 -2.38
CA GLN A 175 -2.69 4.91 -1.95
C GLN A 175 -3.14 3.44 -1.98
N PRO A 176 -2.45 2.54 -1.27
CA PRO A 176 -2.85 1.15 -1.17
C PRO A 176 -4.13 0.98 -0.35
N ILE A 177 -4.92 -0.02 -0.73
CA ILE A 177 -6.09 -0.48 0.02
C ILE A 177 -6.20 -2.01 -0.06
N ILE A 178 -6.44 -2.68 1.05
CA ILE A 178 -6.70 -4.12 1.07
C ILE A 178 -8.15 -4.35 0.69
N MET A 179 -8.36 -5.07 -0.41
CA MET A 179 -9.70 -5.35 -0.97
C MET A 179 -10.26 -6.70 -0.55
N GLY A 180 -9.40 -7.64 -0.15
CA GLY A 180 -9.85 -8.99 0.18
C GLY A 180 -8.75 -9.87 0.76
N ARG A 181 -9.12 -11.13 0.98
CA ARG A 181 -8.27 -12.21 1.50
C ARG A 181 -8.47 -13.45 0.67
N THR A 182 -7.44 -14.27 0.58
CA THR A 182 -7.48 -15.53 -0.17
C THR A 182 -7.05 -16.70 0.69
N TYR A 183 -7.63 -17.87 0.39
CA TYR A 183 -7.11 -19.12 0.88
C TYR A 183 -6.07 -19.66 -0.09
N HIS A 184 -5.07 -20.34 0.44
CA HIS A 184 -4.03 -20.99 -0.33
C HIS A 184 -3.52 -22.26 0.39
N GLN A 185 -2.43 -22.85 -0.08
CA GLN A 185 -1.94 -24.11 0.46
C GLN A 185 -1.64 -24.13 1.96
N GLU A 186 -1.13 -23.01 2.48
CA GLU A 186 -0.80 -22.87 3.92
C GLU A 186 -1.94 -22.23 4.71
N ASN A 187 -2.69 -21.30 4.09
CA ASN A 187 -3.87 -20.66 4.68
C ASN A 187 -5.14 -21.35 4.19
N ARG A 188 -5.50 -22.46 4.82
CA ARG A 188 -6.58 -23.35 4.39
C ARG A 188 -7.95 -22.87 4.82
N THR A 189 -8.99 -23.32 4.06
CA THR A 189 -10.39 -23.10 4.41
C THR A 189 -10.77 -23.76 5.73
N PRO A 190 -11.80 -23.26 6.47
CA PRO A 190 -12.28 -23.88 7.71
C PRO A 190 -12.76 -25.31 7.56
N GLY A 191 -13.28 -25.69 6.38
CA GLY A 191 -13.73 -27.03 6.05
C GLY A 191 -12.79 -27.73 5.07
N SER A 192 -12.90 -29.07 5.00
CA SER A 192 -12.10 -29.90 4.07
C SER A 192 -12.77 -29.95 2.71
N LEU A 193 -12.37 -29.06 1.82
CA LEU A 193 -12.87 -29.05 0.43
C LEU A 193 -12.22 -30.19 -0.39
N PRO A 194 -12.98 -30.80 -1.33
CA PRO A 194 -14.35 -30.49 -1.74
C PRO A 194 -15.44 -31.17 -0.89
N GLY A 195 -15.09 -31.92 0.15
CA GLY A 195 -16.05 -32.72 0.94
C GLY A 195 -17.11 -31.88 1.66
N THR A 196 -16.78 -30.66 2.09
CA THR A 196 -17.69 -29.76 2.81
C THR A 196 -18.22 -28.62 1.94
N LYS A 197 -18.36 -28.82 0.63
CA LYS A 197 -18.76 -27.79 -0.34
C LYS A 197 -20.17 -27.23 -0.13
N THR A 198 -21.03 -27.94 0.60
CA THR A 198 -22.38 -27.50 0.96
C THR A 198 -22.42 -26.59 2.19
N GLN A 199 -21.27 -26.38 2.84
CA GLN A 199 -21.18 -25.59 4.06
C GLN A 199 -20.76 -24.14 3.75
N MET A 200 -21.47 -23.18 4.36
CA MET A 200 -21.07 -21.80 4.50
C MET A 200 -20.75 -21.55 5.97
N THR A 201 -19.59 -20.94 6.26
CA THR A 201 -19.18 -20.69 7.63
C THR A 201 -18.54 -19.33 7.84
N ILE A 202 -18.84 -18.71 8.99
CA ILE A 202 -18.10 -17.57 9.55
C ILE A 202 -17.42 -18.11 10.81
N ARG A 203 -16.12 -18.36 10.74
CA ARG A 203 -15.35 -18.96 11.84
C ARG A 203 -14.20 -18.06 12.25
N SER A 204 -14.16 -17.75 13.56
CA SER A 204 -13.05 -17.04 14.17
C SER A 204 -11.98 -18.00 14.69
N LYS A 205 -10.88 -17.47 15.20
CA LYS A 205 -9.84 -18.22 15.91
C LYS A 205 -9.54 -17.51 17.22
N THR A 206 -9.44 -18.25 18.32
CA THR A 206 -9.03 -17.72 19.61
C THR A 206 -7.65 -17.06 19.48
N TYR A 207 -7.53 -15.83 20.01
CA TYR A 207 -6.26 -15.11 20.04
C TYR A 207 -5.23 -15.88 20.87
N MET A 208 -4.05 -16.12 20.33
CA MET A 208 -2.98 -16.91 20.95
C MET A 208 -3.40 -18.31 21.41
N GLY A 209 -4.43 -18.88 20.83
CA GLY A 209 -4.97 -20.18 21.19
C GLY A 209 -5.50 -20.98 19.99
N SER A 210 -6.01 -22.20 20.26
CA SER A 210 -6.51 -23.12 19.24
C SER A 210 -8.04 -23.17 19.12
N GLY A 211 -8.79 -22.49 20.01
CA GLY A 211 -10.24 -22.48 19.99
C GLY A 211 -10.85 -21.59 18.91
N PHE A 212 -12.16 -21.61 18.78
CA PHE A 212 -12.89 -20.82 17.77
C PHE A 212 -14.33 -20.54 18.18
N ASN A 213 -14.95 -19.52 17.58
CA ASN A 213 -16.40 -19.34 17.54
C ASN A 213 -16.85 -19.51 16.08
N GLU A 214 -18.06 -20.03 15.86
CA GLU A 214 -18.51 -20.34 14.51
C GLU A 214 -20.02 -20.14 14.35
N LEU A 215 -20.42 -19.54 13.23
CA LEU A 215 -21.76 -19.63 12.68
C LEU A 215 -21.63 -20.38 11.36
N LYS A 216 -22.30 -21.52 11.26
CA LYS A 216 -22.22 -22.41 10.09
C LYS A 216 -23.61 -22.80 9.63
N PHE A 217 -23.79 -22.86 8.31
CA PHE A 217 -24.93 -23.41 7.60
C PHE A 217 -24.46 -24.62 6.81
N ASP A 218 -25.15 -25.74 6.88
CA ASP A 218 -24.96 -26.88 5.98
C ASP A 218 -26.25 -27.10 5.19
N ASP A 219 -26.15 -26.95 3.87
CA ASP A 219 -27.28 -27.04 2.94
C ASP A 219 -27.33 -28.42 2.23
N ALA A 220 -26.68 -29.43 2.80
CA ALA A 220 -26.74 -30.77 2.25
C ALA A 220 -28.14 -31.38 2.44
N THR A 221 -28.80 -31.73 1.32
CA THR A 221 -30.17 -32.30 1.31
C THR A 221 -30.32 -33.45 2.32
N GLY A 222 -31.31 -33.32 3.23
CA GLY A 222 -31.61 -34.27 4.29
C GLY A 222 -30.65 -34.20 5.49
N ARG A 223 -29.76 -33.19 5.53
CA ARG A 223 -28.85 -32.90 6.63
C ARG A 223 -28.67 -31.40 6.86
N GLU A 224 -29.64 -30.63 6.45
CA GLU A 224 -29.64 -29.18 6.60
C GLU A 224 -29.47 -28.79 8.07
N GLN A 225 -28.57 -27.87 8.36
CA GLN A 225 -28.25 -27.49 9.72
C GLN A 225 -27.83 -26.03 9.83
N VAL A 226 -28.32 -25.34 10.85
CA VAL A 226 -27.72 -24.11 11.37
C VAL A 226 -26.99 -24.45 12.66
N TYR A 227 -25.71 -24.16 12.71
CA TYR A 227 -24.83 -24.48 13.84
C TYR A 227 -24.20 -23.19 14.40
N ILE A 228 -24.34 -22.98 15.71
CA ILE A 228 -23.70 -21.88 16.42
C ILE A 228 -22.82 -22.47 17.51
N HIS A 229 -21.55 -22.08 17.51
CA HIS A 229 -20.57 -22.50 18.49
C HIS A 229 -19.90 -21.31 19.17
N ALA A 230 -19.91 -21.30 20.49
CA ALA A 230 -19.14 -20.40 21.33
C ALA A 230 -18.04 -21.18 22.04
N GLN A 231 -16.79 -20.73 21.93
CA GLN A 231 -15.66 -21.39 22.60
C GLN A 231 -15.78 -21.38 24.12
N LYS A 232 -16.43 -20.36 24.70
CA LYS A 232 -16.58 -20.27 26.16
C LYS A 232 -18.00 -19.86 26.55
N ASN A 233 -18.39 -18.62 26.39
CA ASN A 233 -19.70 -18.10 26.80
C ASN A 233 -20.50 -17.71 25.56
N MET A 234 -21.82 -17.92 25.63
CA MET A 234 -22.76 -17.46 24.62
C MET A 234 -23.84 -16.63 25.31
N ASP A 235 -23.88 -15.34 24.98
CA ASP A 235 -24.88 -14.42 25.52
C ASP A 235 -25.85 -14.03 24.41
N THR A 236 -27.15 -14.14 24.66
CA THR A 236 -28.19 -13.72 23.72
C THR A 236 -29.01 -12.62 24.37
N ALA A 237 -29.08 -11.44 23.78
CA ALA A 237 -29.86 -10.31 24.24
C ALA A 237 -30.88 -9.88 23.18
N ALA A 238 -32.13 -9.66 23.60
CA ALA A 238 -33.16 -9.10 22.75
C ALA A 238 -33.97 -8.03 23.51
N ALA A 239 -34.22 -6.89 22.86
CA ALA A 239 -35.02 -5.82 23.44
C ALA A 239 -36.50 -6.25 23.59
N SER A 240 -37.02 -7.11 22.73
CA SER A 240 -38.30 -7.81 22.88
C SER A 240 -38.23 -9.17 22.19
N VAL A 241 -38.78 -10.19 22.82
CA VAL A 241 -38.93 -11.54 22.25
C VAL A 241 -40.40 -11.70 21.86
N ARG A 242 -40.72 -11.81 20.58
CA ARG A 242 -42.00 -12.40 20.15
C ARG A 242 -41.77 -13.90 20.13
N GLY A 243 -42.51 -14.62 20.94
CA GLY A 243 -42.46 -16.09 20.98
C GLY A 243 -42.67 -16.68 19.58
N PRO A 244 -42.05 -17.82 19.25
CA PRO A 244 -42.26 -18.48 17.95
C PRO A 244 -43.72 -18.91 17.80
N ALA A 245 -44.25 -18.80 16.60
CA ALA A 245 -45.41 -19.60 16.22
C ALA A 245 -44.97 -21.07 16.30
N VAL A 246 -45.60 -21.82 17.17
CA VAL A 246 -45.26 -23.21 17.47
C VAL A 246 -45.52 -24.08 16.24
N GLY A 247 -44.46 -24.50 15.59
CA GLY A 247 -44.44 -25.72 14.82
C GLY A 247 -43.62 -26.73 15.62
N ASP A 248 -44.16 -27.89 15.83
CA ASP A 248 -43.63 -28.96 16.68
C ASP A 248 -42.09 -29.15 16.51
N ALA A 249 -41.34 -28.73 17.49
CA ALA A 249 -39.95 -29.10 17.68
C ALA A 249 -39.72 -29.40 19.15
N ASP A 250 -39.27 -30.60 19.39
CA ASP A 250 -38.97 -31.17 20.71
C ASP A 250 -37.94 -30.28 21.46
N GLU A 251 -38.39 -29.56 22.50
CA GLU A 251 -37.58 -28.77 23.38
C GLU A 251 -36.90 -29.66 24.43
N SER A 252 -35.69 -30.11 24.16
CA SER A 252 -34.78 -30.52 25.23
C SER A 252 -33.79 -29.40 25.54
N CYS A 253 -34.29 -28.32 26.15
CA CYS A 253 -33.47 -27.33 26.82
C CYS A 253 -33.15 -27.82 28.22
N GLY A 254 -31.94 -28.33 28.46
CA GLY A 254 -31.49 -28.78 29.77
C GLY A 254 -31.55 -27.64 30.79
N GLU A 255 -32.33 -27.84 31.84
CA GLU A 255 -32.37 -26.94 33.01
C GLU A 255 -30.97 -26.74 33.58
N ARG A 256 -30.65 -25.48 33.82
CA ARG A 256 -29.46 -25.09 34.57
C ARG A 256 -29.72 -25.37 36.06
N PRO A 257 -28.88 -26.10 36.80
CA PRO A 257 -29.03 -26.19 38.23
C PRO A 257 -28.78 -24.82 38.87
N ASP A 258 -29.74 -24.41 39.73
CA ASP A 258 -29.70 -23.18 40.50
C ASP A 258 -28.43 -23.11 41.34
N GLY A 259 -27.58 -22.09 41.06
CA GLY A 259 -26.50 -21.71 41.97
C GLY A 259 -27.05 -21.04 43.23
N PRO A 260 -26.38 -21.17 44.37
CA PRO A 260 -26.91 -20.71 45.63
C PRO A 260 -27.08 -19.19 45.69
N SER A 261 -28.26 -18.78 46.18
CA SER A 261 -28.62 -17.43 46.57
C SER A 261 -27.61 -16.87 47.58
N ALA A 262 -27.00 -15.74 47.26
CA ALA A 262 -26.21 -14.95 48.20
C ALA A 262 -27.15 -14.06 49.02
N ASP A 263 -27.73 -14.63 50.07
CA ASP A 263 -28.26 -13.86 51.19
C ASP A 263 -27.80 -14.57 52.49
N ALA A 264 -26.78 -13.99 53.13
CA ALA A 264 -26.60 -13.91 54.59
C ALA A 264 -25.15 -13.51 54.94
N LEU A 265 -25.06 -12.35 55.61
CA LEU A 265 -23.99 -11.75 56.41
C LEU A 265 -23.05 -10.81 55.69
#